data_cc38ed56ab8b140a5c712665f93d35e5
#
_entry.id   cc38ed56ab8b140a5c712665f93d35e5
#
_cell.length_a   1.000
_cell.length_b   1.000
_cell.length_c   1.000
_cell.angle_alpha   90.00
_cell.angle_beta   90.00
_cell.angle_gamma   90.00
#
_symmetry.space_group_name_H-M   'P 1'
#
loop_
_entity.id
_entity.type
_entity.pdbx_description
1 polymer ?
#
loop_
_entity_poly.entity_id
_entity_poly.type
_entity_poly.pdbx_seq_one_letter_code
_entity_poly.pdbx_strand_id
1 'polypeptide(L)'
;MSMQWRSNVNRFILTLCLTGLLLPAPARAQLEPLPLDEGATGLALMIRQLGAGASYMEVTAHPDDENNGLLVMLNRGRGLRTSLLTVTRGDGGQNMIGPEILEALGLLRSAELMAMHRYDGAEQYFTRAYEFGYSFSVEETLEKWGKEEILADIVRIIRTVRPD
;
A
#
# COMPACT_ATOMS: atom_id res chain seq x y z
N MET A 1 19.75 -49.84 29.99
CA MET A 1 18.90 -48.92 29.26
C MET A 1 18.42 -49.63 27.99
N SER A 2 17.14 -50.00 27.93
CA SER A 2 16.63 -50.93 26.92
C SER A 2 16.67 -50.33 25.52
N MET A 3 16.92 -51.17 24.52
CA MET A 3 16.98 -50.82 23.12
C MET A 3 15.69 -50.12 22.62
N GLN A 4 14.57 -50.37 23.29
CA GLN A 4 13.27 -49.77 23.03
C GLN A 4 13.18 -48.29 23.42
N TRP A 5 13.90 -47.87 24.46
CA TRP A 5 13.96 -46.46 24.89
C TRP A 5 14.72 -45.61 23.89
N ARG A 6 15.84 -46.12 23.35
CA ARG A 6 16.60 -45.44 22.27
C ARG A 6 15.80 -45.26 20.97
N SER A 7 15.00 -46.26 20.59
CA SER A 7 14.14 -46.18 19.42
C SER A 7 13.05 -45.09 19.56
N ASN A 8 12.45 -44.95 20.75
CA ASN A 8 11.43 -43.95 21.03
C ASN A 8 12.00 -42.54 21.07
N VAL A 9 13.17 -42.34 21.63
CA VAL A 9 13.88 -41.04 21.65
C VAL A 9 14.24 -40.61 20.24
N ASN A 10 14.77 -41.50 19.40
CA ASN A 10 15.10 -41.19 18.01
C ASN A 10 13.86 -40.86 17.16
N ARG A 11 12.75 -41.56 17.39
CA ARG A 11 11.47 -41.23 16.72
C ARG A 11 10.93 -39.86 17.16
N PHE A 12 11.06 -39.52 18.45
CA PHE A 12 10.64 -38.23 18.96
C PHE A 12 11.46 -37.08 18.41
N ILE A 13 12.77 -37.23 18.33
CA ILE A 13 13.70 -36.27 17.74
C ILE A 13 13.44 -36.11 16.24
N LEU A 14 13.21 -37.20 15.51
CA LEU A 14 12.92 -37.17 14.08
C LEU A 14 11.58 -36.48 13.79
N THR A 15 10.56 -36.73 14.62
CA THR A 15 9.27 -36.05 14.49
C THR A 15 9.37 -34.56 14.82
N LEU A 16 10.14 -34.19 15.84
CA LEU A 16 10.35 -32.79 16.22
C LEU A 16 11.13 -32.02 15.13
N CYS A 17 12.13 -32.66 14.52
CA CYS A 17 12.84 -32.07 13.39
C CYS A 17 11.98 -31.92 12.14
N LEU A 18 11.09 -32.90 11.86
CA LEU A 18 10.21 -32.87 10.71
C LEU A 18 9.09 -31.82 10.86
N THR A 19 8.55 -31.64 12.08
CA THR A 19 7.57 -30.59 12.36
C THR A 19 8.19 -29.21 12.35
N GLY A 20 9.44 -29.07 12.76
CA GLY A 20 10.19 -27.81 12.68
C GLY A 20 10.46 -27.36 11.22
N LEU A 21 10.59 -28.31 10.28
CA LEU A 21 10.76 -28.04 8.84
C LEU A 21 9.43 -27.65 8.15
N LEU A 22 8.28 -27.93 8.75
CA LEU A 22 6.95 -27.63 8.21
C LEU A 22 6.36 -26.34 8.74
N LEU A 23 7.03 -25.66 9.69
CA LEU A 23 6.63 -24.32 10.09
C LEU A 23 6.90 -23.38 8.89
N PRO A 24 5.87 -22.71 8.36
CA PRO A 24 6.11 -21.71 7.33
C PRO A 24 7.09 -20.69 7.92
N ALA A 25 8.22 -20.51 7.26
CA ALA A 25 9.09 -19.39 7.59
C ALA A 25 8.21 -18.14 7.57
N PRO A 26 8.31 -17.25 8.58
CA PRO A 26 7.57 -16.01 8.53
C PRO A 26 7.92 -15.36 7.19
N ALA A 27 6.92 -15.19 6.34
CA ALA A 27 7.07 -14.45 5.09
C ALA A 27 7.47 -13.04 5.51
N ARG A 28 8.75 -12.78 5.55
CA ARG A 28 9.27 -11.44 5.63
C ARG A 28 9.00 -10.84 4.27
N ALA A 29 7.88 -10.15 4.16
CA ALA A 29 7.72 -9.12 3.15
C ALA A 29 8.75 -8.03 3.48
N GLN A 30 10.02 -8.31 3.23
CA GLN A 30 11.05 -7.29 3.24
C GLN A 30 10.89 -6.51 1.96
N LEU A 31 10.17 -5.42 2.10
CA LEU A 31 10.21 -4.36 1.12
C LEU A 31 11.61 -3.73 1.23
N GLU A 32 12.56 -4.29 0.51
CA GLU A 32 13.90 -3.69 0.42
C GLU A 32 13.82 -2.38 -0.36
N PRO A 33 14.61 -1.37 0.04
CA PRO A 33 14.73 -0.16 -0.75
C PRO A 33 15.13 -0.51 -2.18
N LEU A 34 14.55 0.16 -3.16
CA LEU A 34 15.00 -0.01 -4.53
C LEU A 34 16.44 0.46 -4.66
N PRO A 35 17.29 -0.24 -5.42
CA PRO A 35 18.67 0.20 -5.68
C PRO A 35 18.75 1.62 -6.25
N LEU A 36 17.67 2.11 -6.84
CA LEU A 36 17.55 3.47 -7.38
C LEU A 36 17.64 4.57 -6.31
N ASP A 37 17.33 4.25 -5.05
CA ASP A 37 17.32 5.21 -3.94
C ASP A 37 18.64 5.25 -3.18
N GLU A 38 19.65 4.52 -3.64
CA GLU A 38 20.96 4.39 -2.98
C GLU A 38 22.11 4.84 -3.89
N GLY A 39 23.26 5.11 -3.24
CA GLY A 39 24.52 5.44 -3.92
C GLY A 39 24.41 6.65 -4.84
N ALA A 40 25.10 6.61 -5.96
CA ALA A 40 25.16 7.71 -6.93
C ALA A 40 23.80 7.98 -7.60
N THR A 41 23.00 6.95 -7.81
CA THR A 41 21.65 7.08 -8.39
C THR A 41 20.71 7.80 -7.42
N GLY A 42 20.70 7.40 -6.15
CA GLY A 42 19.92 8.09 -5.11
C GLY A 42 20.33 9.55 -4.96
N LEU A 43 21.62 9.83 -4.94
CA LEU A 43 22.12 11.22 -4.90
C LEU A 43 21.66 12.04 -6.12
N ALA A 44 21.72 11.47 -7.33
CA ALA A 44 21.26 12.13 -8.55
C ALA A 44 19.75 12.44 -8.51
N LEU A 45 18.93 11.51 -7.96
CA LEU A 45 17.51 11.75 -7.75
C LEU A 45 17.26 12.89 -6.75
N MET A 46 17.96 12.88 -5.62
CA MET A 46 17.84 13.95 -4.61
C MET A 46 18.22 15.33 -5.19
N ILE A 47 19.31 15.42 -5.96
CA ILE A 47 19.71 16.69 -6.62
C ILE A 47 18.62 17.14 -7.60
N ARG A 48 18.02 16.21 -8.35
CA ARG A 48 16.91 16.52 -9.27
C ARG A 48 15.69 17.05 -8.51
N GLN A 49 15.34 16.43 -7.39
CA GLN A 49 14.24 16.84 -6.53
C GLN A 49 14.46 18.25 -5.94
N LEU A 50 15.67 18.57 -5.54
CA LEU A 50 16.03 19.93 -5.07
C LEU A 50 15.87 21.00 -6.16
N GLY A 51 16.03 20.62 -7.43
CA GLY A 51 15.84 21.53 -8.57
C GLY A 51 14.41 21.62 -9.07
N ALA A 52 13.52 20.71 -8.63
CA ALA A 52 12.12 20.70 -9.04
C ALA A 52 11.32 21.67 -8.15
N GLY A 53 10.74 22.71 -8.75
CA GLY A 53 9.96 23.72 -8.04
C GLY A 53 8.46 23.47 -8.01
N ALA A 54 7.99 22.28 -8.44
CA ALA A 54 6.57 21.96 -8.56
C ALA A 54 6.23 20.63 -7.84
N SER A 55 4.97 20.50 -7.50
CA SER A 55 4.39 19.29 -6.92
C SER A 55 3.12 18.87 -7.66
N TYR A 56 2.77 17.60 -7.58
CA TYR A 56 1.61 17.03 -8.26
C TYR A 56 0.80 16.15 -7.32
N MET A 57 -0.52 16.30 -7.37
CA MET A 57 -1.43 15.39 -6.67
C MET A 57 -2.39 14.77 -7.66
N GLU A 58 -2.45 13.44 -7.66
CA GLU A 58 -3.51 12.68 -8.30
C GLU A 58 -4.62 12.38 -7.30
N VAL A 59 -5.87 12.42 -7.74
CA VAL A 59 -7.04 12.08 -6.91
C VAL A 59 -7.80 10.96 -7.59
N THR A 60 -7.98 9.85 -6.89
CA THR A 60 -8.65 8.65 -7.39
C THR A 60 -9.78 8.23 -6.47
N ALA A 61 -10.73 7.46 -6.97
CA ALA A 61 -11.82 6.93 -6.15
C ALA A 61 -11.37 5.72 -5.32
N HIS A 62 -10.66 4.77 -5.94
CA HIS A 62 -10.26 3.50 -5.33
C HIS A 62 -8.76 3.24 -5.53
N PRO A 63 -8.16 2.36 -4.73
CA PRO A 63 -6.87 1.75 -5.04
C PRO A 63 -7.00 0.99 -6.38
N ASP A 64 -6.09 1.22 -7.31
CA ASP A 64 -5.99 0.73 -8.70
C ASP A 64 -6.48 1.69 -9.80
N ASP A 65 -7.04 2.84 -9.45
CA ASP A 65 -7.43 3.87 -10.42
C ASP A 65 -6.26 4.80 -10.82
N GLU A 66 -5.12 4.73 -10.12
CA GLU A 66 -4.00 5.64 -10.29
C GLU A 66 -3.20 5.41 -11.58
N ASN A 67 -2.67 6.49 -12.12
CA ASN A 67 -1.76 6.43 -13.26
C ASN A 67 -0.31 6.28 -12.79
N ASN A 68 0.09 5.04 -12.47
CA ASN A 68 1.43 4.71 -11.99
C ASN A 68 2.55 5.17 -12.93
N GLY A 69 2.32 5.09 -14.25
CA GLY A 69 3.29 5.56 -15.25
C GLY A 69 3.54 7.07 -15.15
N LEU A 70 2.49 7.85 -14.92
CA LEU A 70 2.58 9.29 -14.72
C LEU A 70 3.29 9.62 -13.40
N LEU A 71 2.93 8.94 -12.30
CA LEU A 71 3.56 9.15 -10.99
C LEU A 71 5.07 8.87 -11.06
N VAL A 72 5.49 7.73 -11.65
CA VAL A 72 6.91 7.41 -11.87
C VAL A 72 7.59 8.45 -12.72
N MET A 73 6.99 8.86 -13.84
CA MET A 73 7.56 9.86 -14.73
C MET A 73 7.78 11.21 -14.02
N LEU A 74 6.81 11.66 -13.25
CA LEU A 74 6.89 12.94 -12.56
C LEU A 74 7.87 12.87 -11.38
N ASN A 75 7.78 11.85 -10.54
CA ASN A 75 8.64 11.70 -9.37
C ASN A 75 10.08 11.34 -9.76
N ARG A 76 10.27 10.13 -10.30
CA ARG A 76 11.62 9.61 -10.61
C ARG A 76 12.23 10.27 -11.83
N GLY A 77 11.41 10.56 -12.85
CA GLY A 77 11.86 11.17 -14.10
C GLY A 77 12.12 12.67 -14.00
N ARG A 78 11.24 13.43 -13.36
CA ARG A 78 11.30 14.91 -13.30
C ARG A 78 11.69 15.44 -11.93
N GLY A 79 11.67 14.63 -10.88
CA GLY A 79 11.99 15.03 -9.52
C GLY A 79 10.88 15.82 -8.81
N LEU A 80 9.64 15.79 -9.33
CA LEU A 80 8.53 16.46 -8.67
C LEU A 80 8.16 15.68 -7.40
N ARG A 81 7.72 16.40 -6.38
CA ARG A 81 7.00 15.79 -5.27
C ARG A 81 5.64 15.33 -5.79
N THR A 82 5.35 14.05 -5.69
CA THR A 82 4.08 13.46 -6.10
C THR A 82 3.30 12.93 -4.91
N SER A 83 1.99 13.02 -4.98
CA SER A 83 1.09 12.48 -3.98
C SER A 83 -0.14 11.88 -4.65
N LEU A 84 -0.69 10.85 -4.01
CA LEU A 84 -1.94 10.21 -4.39
C LEU A 84 -2.95 10.37 -3.25
N LEU A 85 -4.11 10.92 -3.55
CA LEU A 85 -5.27 10.95 -2.67
C LEU A 85 -6.30 9.95 -3.19
N THR A 86 -6.44 8.82 -2.51
CA THR A 86 -7.46 7.82 -2.81
C THR A 86 -8.64 8.01 -1.87
N VAL A 87 -9.83 8.20 -2.44
CA VAL A 87 -11.02 8.57 -1.65
C VAL A 87 -11.44 7.44 -0.72
N THR A 88 -11.53 6.20 -1.21
CA THR A 88 -11.82 5.01 -0.40
C THR A 88 -10.59 4.10 -0.28
N ARG A 89 -10.67 3.07 0.56
CA ARG A 89 -9.65 2.03 0.64
C ARG A 89 -9.98 0.79 -0.21
N GLY A 90 -11.10 0.85 -0.96
CA GLY A 90 -11.56 -0.27 -1.76
C GLY A 90 -12.03 -1.47 -0.93
N ASP A 91 -12.48 -1.22 0.30
CA ASP A 91 -12.89 -2.20 1.28
C ASP A 91 -14.14 -3.01 0.85
N GLY A 92 -15.03 -2.41 0.05
CA GLY A 92 -16.17 -3.09 -0.56
C GLY A 92 -15.90 -3.70 -1.95
N GLY A 93 -14.65 -3.64 -2.41
CA GLY A 93 -14.26 -4.17 -3.72
C GLY A 93 -14.22 -5.69 -3.79
N GLN A 94 -13.98 -6.20 -5.00
CA GLN A 94 -13.78 -7.62 -5.23
C GLN A 94 -12.36 -8.02 -4.86
N ASN A 95 -12.22 -9.17 -4.19
CA ASN A 95 -10.95 -9.83 -3.96
C ASN A 95 -10.91 -11.16 -4.73
N MET A 96 -10.07 -11.24 -5.76
CA MET A 96 -9.90 -12.46 -6.56
C MET A 96 -8.70 -13.31 -6.10
N ILE A 97 -7.93 -12.83 -5.13
CA ILE A 97 -6.68 -13.45 -4.70
C ILE A 97 -6.85 -14.19 -3.37
N GLY A 98 -7.65 -13.64 -2.46
CA GLY A 98 -7.80 -14.15 -1.12
C GLY A 98 -9.23 -14.03 -0.57
N PRO A 99 -9.47 -14.48 0.66
CA PRO A 99 -10.77 -14.44 1.32
C PRO A 99 -11.08 -13.12 2.02
N GLU A 100 -10.16 -12.16 2.02
CA GLU A 100 -10.30 -10.89 2.73
C GLU A 100 -11.44 -10.08 2.12
N ILE A 101 -12.30 -9.53 2.98
CA ILE A 101 -13.42 -8.66 2.65
C ILE A 101 -13.49 -7.50 3.65
N LEU A 102 -14.20 -6.44 3.29
CA LEU A 102 -14.43 -5.26 4.12
C LEU A 102 -13.11 -4.69 4.70
N GLU A 103 -13.05 -4.42 5.99
CA GLU A 103 -11.89 -3.78 6.62
C GLU A 103 -10.57 -4.51 6.38
N ALA A 104 -10.60 -5.85 6.34
CA ALA A 104 -9.41 -6.65 6.06
C ALA A 104 -8.90 -6.43 4.63
N LEU A 105 -9.82 -6.34 3.65
CA LEU A 105 -9.49 -6.00 2.28
C LEU A 105 -8.98 -4.56 2.16
N GLY A 106 -9.61 -3.61 2.83
CA GLY A 106 -9.17 -2.21 2.87
C GLY A 106 -7.76 -2.04 3.43
N LEU A 107 -7.41 -2.79 4.48
CA LEU A 107 -6.06 -2.82 5.03
C LEU A 107 -5.06 -3.40 4.02
N LEU A 108 -5.40 -4.51 3.36
CA LEU A 108 -4.56 -5.16 2.37
C LEU A 108 -4.29 -4.21 1.19
N ARG A 109 -5.33 -3.64 0.58
CA ARG A 109 -5.20 -2.73 -0.56
C ARG A 109 -4.44 -1.44 -0.20
N SER A 110 -4.63 -0.93 1.02
CA SER A 110 -3.83 0.19 1.52
C SER A 110 -2.34 -0.16 1.62
N ALA A 111 -2.02 -1.37 2.11
CA ALA A 111 -0.64 -1.84 2.21
C ALA A 111 -0.01 -2.07 0.81
N GLU A 112 -0.78 -2.54 -0.17
CA GLU A 112 -0.35 -2.70 -1.55
C GLU A 112 -0.01 -1.35 -2.19
N LEU A 113 -0.86 -0.32 -2.04
CA LEU A 113 -0.57 1.04 -2.50
C LEU A 113 0.72 1.58 -1.86
N MET A 114 0.86 1.46 -0.56
CA MET A 114 2.07 1.91 0.13
C MET A 114 3.33 1.15 -0.31
N ALA A 115 3.19 -0.14 -0.65
CA ALA A 115 4.28 -0.92 -1.23
C ALA A 115 4.64 -0.45 -2.64
N MET A 116 3.63 -0.14 -3.46
CA MET A 116 3.81 0.39 -4.82
C MET A 116 4.51 1.75 -4.81
N HIS A 117 4.17 2.64 -3.87
CA HIS A 117 4.79 3.97 -3.77
C HIS A 117 6.29 3.96 -3.45
N ARG A 118 6.84 2.84 -3.03
CA ARG A 118 8.30 2.67 -2.96
C ARG A 118 8.94 2.68 -4.35
N TYR A 119 8.19 2.31 -5.38
CA TYR A 119 8.64 2.33 -6.77
C TYR A 119 8.43 3.68 -7.43
N ASP A 120 7.26 4.27 -7.29
CA ASP A 120 6.91 5.55 -7.91
C ASP A 120 7.32 6.78 -7.09
N GLY A 121 7.49 6.63 -5.77
CA GLY A 121 7.92 7.70 -4.86
C GLY A 121 6.78 8.62 -4.41
N ALA A 122 5.52 8.31 -4.70
CA ALA A 122 4.39 9.13 -4.29
C ALA A 122 4.07 8.98 -2.79
N GLU A 123 3.51 10.04 -2.21
CA GLU A 123 2.97 10.04 -0.85
C GLU A 123 1.49 9.66 -0.88
N GLN A 124 1.08 8.68 -0.07
CA GLN A 124 -0.30 8.21 -0.02
C GLN A 124 -1.14 8.96 1.03
N TYR A 125 -2.34 9.36 0.60
CA TYR A 125 -3.37 9.93 1.45
C TYR A 125 -4.70 9.22 1.23
N PHE A 126 -5.53 9.14 2.29
CA PHE A 126 -6.89 8.60 2.24
C PHE A 126 -7.85 9.54 2.94
N THR A 127 -9.10 9.53 2.48
CA THR A 127 -10.22 10.10 3.23
C THR A 127 -10.81 9.07 4.20
N ARG A 128 -11.87 9.44 4.90
CA ARG A 128 -12.68 8.54 5.74
C ARG A 128 -13.77 7.79 4.95
N ALA A 129 -13.92 8.06 3.66
CA ALA A 129 -14.92 7.39 2.84
C ALA A 129 -14.71 5.88 2.84
N TYR A 130 -15.79 5.16 2.89
CA TYR A 130 -15.83 3.70 2.80
C TYR A 130 -16.48 3.28 1.49
N GLU A 131 -16.14 2.09 1.03
CA GLU A 131 -16.73 1.50 -0.16
C GLU A 131 -18.08 0.87 0.19
N PHE A 132 -19.12 1.18 -0.58
CA PHE A 132 -20.47 0.64 -0.40
C PHE A 132 -21.04 -0.01 -1.67
N GLY A 133 -20.20 -0.20 -2.68
CA GLY A 133 -20.58 -0.76 -3.97
C GLY A 133 -21.17 0.28 -4.93
N TYR A 134 -22.09 -0.15 -5.78
CA TYR A 134 -22.66 0.68 -6.82
C TYR A 134 -23.56 1.78 -6.26
N SER A 135 -23.44 2.99 -6.82
CA SER A 135 -24.31 4.13 -6.53
C SER A 135 -25.10 4.53 -7.78
N PHE A 136 -26.36 4.89 -7.59
CA PHE A 136 -27.25 5.35 -8.66
C PHE A 136 -27.17 6.85 -8.90
N SER A 137 -26.65 7.61 -7.94
CA SER A 137 -26.51 9.07 -8.08
C SER A 137 -25.38 9.62 -7.20
N VAL A 138 -24.92 10.83 -7.53
CA VAL A 138 -23.95 11.57 -6.71
C VAL A 138 -24.54 11.90 -5.33
N GLU A 139 -25.82 12.24 -5.30
CA GLU A 139 -26.55 12.57 -4.06
C GLU A 139 -26.53 11.39 -3.09
N GLU A 140 -26.80 10.18 -3.56
CA GLU A 140 -26.73 8.95 -2.76
C GLU A 140 -25.31 8.74 -2.18
N THR A 141 -24.29 8.91 -3.00
CA THR A 141 -22.90 8.78 -2.56
C THR A 141 -22.55 9.79 -1.48
N LEU A 142 -22.90 11.05 -1.69
CA LEU A 142 -22.60 12.12 -0.75
C LEU A 142 -23.42 11.99 0.56
N GLU A 143 -24.63 11.45 0.51
CA GLU A 143 -25.41 11.14 1.70
C GLU A 143 -24.74 10.03 2.53
N LYS A 144 -24.30 8.93 1.87
CA LYS A 144 -23.64 7.80 2.54
C LYS A 144 -22.28 8.17 3.15
N TRP A 145 -21.50 9.02 2.47
CA TRP A 145 -20.18 9.42 2.93
C TRP A 145 -20.18 10.59 3.92
N GLY A 146 -21.29 11.36 3.97
CA GLY A 146 -21.32 12.66 4.64
C GLY A 146 -20.58 13.71 3.82
N LYS A 147 -21.32 14.51 3.04
CA LYS A 147 -20.75 15.49 2.11
C LYS A 147 -19.74 16.43 2.76
N GLU A 148 -20.11 17.01 3.91
CA GLU A 148 -19.28 18.00 4.59
C GLU A 148 -18.01 17.36 5.17
N GLU A 149 -18.11 16.15 5.67
CA GLU A 149 -17.00 15.39 6.26
C GLU A 149 -15.97 15.01 5.21
N ILE A 150 -16.41 14.50 4.04
CA ILE A 150 -15.52 14.15 2.94
C ILE A 150 -14.89 15.40 2.33
N LEU A 151 -15.65 16.45 2.14
CA LEU A 151 -15.13 17.73 1.66
C LEU A 151 -14.05 18.28 2.61
N ALA A 152 -14.31 18.21 3.93
CA ALA A 152 -13.34 18.63 4.93
C ALA A 152 -12.04 17.81 4.88
N ASP A 153 -12.14 16.49 4.68
CA ASP A 153 -10.96 15.63 4.53
C ASP A 153 -10.15 15.99 3.29
N ILE A 154 -10.79 16.11 2.13
CA ILE A 154 -10.13 16.46 0.87
C ILE A 154 -9.46 17.83 0.98
N VAL A 155 -10.19 18.84 1.46
CA VAL A 155 -9.65 20.21 1.62
C VAL A 155 -8.46 20.24 2.59
N ARG A 156 -8.55 19.50 3.70
CA ARG A 156 -7.44 19.38 4.66
C ARG A 156 -6.20 18.78 4.01
N ILE A 157 -6.36 17.70 3.24
CA ILE A 157 -5.25 17.04 2.55
C ILE A 157 -4.63 17.98 1.51
N ILE A 158 -5.43 18.60 0.65
CA ILE A 158 -4.94 19.57 -0.34
C ILE A 158 -4.18 20.73 0.33
N ARG A 159 -4.71 21.27 1.42
CA ARG A 159 -4.04 22.35 2.18
C ARG A 159 -2.76 21.88 2.86
N THR A 160 -2.64 20.61 3.22
CA THR A 160 -1.44 20.03 3.81
C THR A 160 -0.38 19.79 2.75
N VAL A 161 -0.75 19.18 1.65
CA VAL A 161 0.16 18.84 0.54
C VAL A 161 0.53 20.05 -0.28
N ARG A 162 -0.43 20.94 -0.56
CA ARG A 162 -0.28 22.16 -1.39
C ARG A 162 0.26 21.83 -2.79
N PRO A 163 -0.44 20.98 -3.57
CA PRO A 163 -0.03 20.74 -4.94
C PRO A 163 -0.18 22.01 -5.78
N ASP A 164 0.64 22.13 -6.84
CA ASP A 164 0.61 23.26 -7.79
C ASP A 164 -0.46 23.12 -8.86
#